data_00bbd6d73a82813d9f587e3c7edd6879
#
_entry.id   00bbd6d73a82813d9f587e3c7edd6879
#
_cell.length_a   1.000
_cell.length_b   1.000
_cell.length_c   1.000
_cell.angle_alpha   90.00
_cell.angle_beta   90.00
_cell.angle_gamma   90.00
#
_symmetry.space_group_name_H-M   'P 1'
#
loop_
_entity.id
_entity.type
_entity.pdbx_description
1 polymer ?
#
loop_
_entity_poly.entity_id
_entity_poly.type
_entity_poly.pdbx_seq_one_letter_code
_entity_poly.pdbx_strand_id
1 'polypeptide(L)'
;MKVIHLLNWKLETIEKELENIKKQGFDAIQINPMQPFKEEKEFKWWSSYQPLGFRIGNMFGDKEALKRLCSKAHEHGLDVIVDVVLNHTANNGADDPFRPHESVDKELRNEKSFWKAQRGVKNWDDRFEVTAFGIGLPGLDLNNKDLQEIIFSYLKELKECGVNGLRFDAAKHIGLPSDGVDFFKKVRKFMFLNNMYGYGEVLGGDKQWREFRDEMAKFLMVLSPHGTTLEHINKLMTFYESHDTYLNIGDSNPNHTRDLTDHDLIYIYSKLRNMYKNTILYTRPLDENNPYCRNKDGLTCDEVYKLDENEYFNRVYLDSPDVKEINKPKKLIYPGWH
;
A
#
# COMPACT_ATOMS: atom_id res chain seq x y z
N MET A 1 -10.98 11.10 6.57
CA MET A 1 -9.63 10.74 7.00
C MET A 1 -8.63 11.13 5.91
N LYS A 2 -7.56 11.78 6.27
CA LYS A 2 -6.51 12.27 5.39
C LYS A 2 -5.22 11.53 5.74
N VAL A 3 -4.75 10.70 4.83
CA VAL A 3 -3.61 9.81 5.04
C VAL A 3 -2.43 10.30 4.22
N ILE A 4 -1.23 10.25 4.78
CA ILE A 4 0.02 10.39 4.04
C ILE A 4 0.69 9.03 3.95
N HIS A 5 1.09 8.63 2.74
CA HIS A 5 1.76 7.35 2.48
C HIS A 5 3.27 7.57 2.36
N LEU A 6 4.01 7.07 3.33
CA LEU A 6 5.46 7.23 3.51
C LEU A 6 6.19 5.95 3.04
N LEU A 7 6.11 5.68 1.72
CA LEU A 7 6.73 4.49 1.13
C LEU A 7 8.25 4.53 1.27
N ASN A 8 8.80 3.42 1.75
CA ASN A 8 10.25 3.20 1.91
C ASN A 8 10.95 4.12 2.91
N TRP A 9 10.21 4.69 3.85
CA TRP A 9 10.76 5.45 4.95
C TRP A 9 11.11 4.54 6.12
N LYS A 10 12.28 4.78 6.75
CA LYS A 10 12.61 4.15 8.03
C LYS A 10 11.71 4.68 9.14
N LEU A 11 11.31 3.81 10.06
CA LEU A 11 10.43 4.20 11.16
C LEU A 11 11.02 5.33 12.02
N GLU A 12 12.35 5.33 12.22
CA GLU A 12 13.06 6.39 12.96
C GLU A 12 12.96 7.76 12.26
N THR A 13 12.95 7.74 10.94
CA THR A 13 12.77 8.91 10.09
C THR A 13 11.37 9.47 10.26
N ILE A 14 10.38 8.60 10.18
CA ILE A 14 8.97 8.99 10.37
C ILE A 14 8.73 9.57 11.78
N GLU A 15 9.34 8.98 12.81
CA GLU A 15 9.21 9.46 14.20
C GLU A 15 9.56 10.95 14.36
N LYS A 16 10.55 11.45 13.63
CA LYS A 16 10.99 12.85 13.70
C LYS A 16 10.04 13.81 12.99
N GLU A 17 9.25 13.31 12.04
CA GLU A 17 8.35 14.11 11.20
C GLU A 17 6.90 14.15 11.69
N LEU A 18 6.55 13.42 12.74
CA LEU A 18 5.16 13.29 13.21
C LEU A 18 4.49 14.64 13.51
N GLU A 19 5.21 15.56 14.14
CA GLU A 19 4.69 16.91 14.43
C GLU A 19 4.39 17.69 13.15
N ASN A 20 5.30 17.65 12.17
CA ASN A 20 5.15 18.32 10.88
C ASN A 20 3.97 17.72 10.09
N ILE A 21 3.89 16.39 10.05
CA ILE A 21 2.79 15.66 9.41
C ILE A 21 1.45 16.09 10.02
N LYS A 22 1.38 16.17 11.34
CA LYS A 22 0.16 16.62 12.02
C LYS A 22 -0.19 18.08 11.72
N LYS A 23 0.80 18.98 11.72
CA LYS A 23 0.61 20.39 11.37
C LYS A 23 0.05 20.58 9.96
N GLN A 24 0.35 19.69 9.03
CA GLN A 24 -0.21 19.69 7.67
C GLN A 24 -1.65 19.15 7.59
N GLY A 25 -2.22 18.73 8.72
CA GLY A 25 -3.62 18.32 8.84
C GLY A 25 -3.89 16.90 8.34
N PHE A 26 -2.90 16.01 8.44
CA PHE A 26 -3.14 14.58 8.28
C PHE A 26 -3.73 13.98 9.55
N ASP A 27 -4.52 12.92 9.35
CA ASP A 27 -5.14 12.15 10.42
C ASP A 27 -4.36 10.85 10.69
N ALA A 28 -3.65 10.33 9.67
CA ALA A 28 -2.93 9.07 9.74
C ALA A 28 -1.71 9.05 8.81
N ILE A 29 -0.75 8.21 9.18
CA ILE A 29 0.38 7.80 8.33
C ILE A 29 0.15 6.38 7.85
N GLN A 30 0.43 6.10 6.57
CA GLN A 30 0.56 4.74 6.03
C GLN A 30 2.04 4.43 5.81
N ILE A 31 2.48 3.32 6.33
CA ILE A 31 3.87 2.85 6.22
C ILE A 31 3.95 1.54 5.43
N ASN A 32 5.16 1.18 5.04
CA ASN A 32 5.49 -0.06 4.32
C ASN A 32 4.97 -1.31 5.04
N PRO A 33 4.89 -2.44 4.29
CA PRO A 33 4.79 -3.75 4.92
C PRO A 33 5.92 -3.94 5.94
N MET A 34 5.54 -4.40 7.14
CA MET A 34 6.50 -4.70 8.20
C MET A 34 6.97 -6.16 8.18
N GLN A 35 6.53 -6.92 7.20
CA GLN A 35 6.97 -8.29 6.94
C GLN A 35 8.42 -8.30 6.46
N PRO A 36 9.24 -9.32 6.80
CA PRO A 36 10.53 -9.51 6.18
C PRO A 36 10.33 -9.76 4.69
N PHE A 37 11.19 -9.22 3.87
CA PHE A 37 11.14 -9.38 2.42
C PHE A 37 12.49 -9.81 1.87
N LYS A 38 12.50 -10.25 0.61
CA LYS A 38 13.70 -10.69 -0.06
C LYS A 38 14.68 -9.54 -0.21
N GLU A 39 15.87 -9.69 0.37
CA GLU A 39 16.99 -8.78 0.17
C GLU A 39 17.64 -9.05 -1.18
N GLU A 40 17.78 -8.01 -1.97
CA GLU A 40 18.53 -8.01 -3.23
C GLU A 40 19.80 -7.16 -3.08
N LYS A 41 20.78 -7.37 -3.99
CA LYS A 41 22.02 -6.55 -3.98
C LYS A 41 21.74 -5.06 -4.07
N GLU A 42 20.70 -4.70 -4.81
CA GLU A 42 20.15 -3.35 -4.91
C GLU A 42 18.72 -3.36 -4.43
N PHE A 43 18.39 -2.48 -3.50
CA PHE A 43 17.01 -2.31 -3.07
C PHE A 43 16.14 -1.84 -4.24
N LYS A 44 15.02 -2.53 -4.44
CA LYS A 44 13.99 -2.14 -5.40
C LYS A 44 12.73 -1.72 -4.64
N TRP A 45 12.04 -0.71 -5.13
CA TRP A 45 10.86 -0.18 -4.45
C TRP A 45 9.79 -1.25 -4.14
N TRP A 46 9.68 -2.26 -4.99
CA TRP A 46 8.72 -3.36 -4.84
C TRP A 46 9.21 -4.48 -3.93
N SER A 47 10.46 -4.45 -3.45
CA SER A 47 11.01 -5.54 -2.62
C SER A 47 10.18 -5.79 -1.37
N SER A 48 9.66 -4.72 -0.74
CA SER A 48 8.81 -4.83 0.43
C SER A 48 7.44 -5.49 0.16
N TYR A 49 7.05 -5.60 -1.12
CA TYR A 49 5.86 -6.33 -1.55
C TYR A 49 6.14 -7.79 -1.94
N GLN A 50 7.32 -8.31 -1.63
CA GLN A 50 7.69 -9.71 -1.78
C GLN A 50 8.02 -10.34 -0.41
N PRO A 51 7.01 -10.57 0.45
CA PRO A 51 7.26 -11.03 1.81
C PRO A 51 7.81 -12.45 1.85
N LEU A 52 8.60 -12.71 2.91
CA LEU A 52 9.17 -14.02 3.21
C LEU A 52 8.39 -14.78 4.29
N GLY A 53 7.44 -14.10 4.95
CA GLY A 53 6.64 -14.68 6.02
C GLY A 53 5.77 -13.66 6.74
N PHE A 54 5.13 -14.10 7.80
CA PHE A 54 4.18 -13.32 8.58
C PHE A 54 4.73 -13.01 9.99
N ARG A 55 5.73 -12.13 10.04
CA ARG A 55 6.34 -11.60 11.27
C ARG A 55 6.75 -10.15 11.07
N ILE A 56 7.01 -9.44 12.16
CA ILE A 56 7.40 -8.03 12.11
C ILE A 56 8.93 -7.90 12.12
N GLY A 57 9.46 -7.13 11.18
CA GLY A 57 10.86 -6.72 11.12
C GLY A 57 11.47 -6.83 9.72
N ASN A 58 12.05 -5.71 9.28
CA ASN A 58 12.79 -5.58 8.03
C ASN A 58 13.73 -4.37 8.10
N MET A 59 14.32 -3.96 6.97
CA MET A 59 15.27 -2.84 6.93
C MET A 59 14.69 -1.48 7.35
N PHE A 60 13.36 -1.31 7.37
CA PHE A 60 12.72 -0.07 7.79
C PHE A 60 12.55 0.04 9.30
N GLY A 61 12.57 -1.07 10.01
CA GLY A 61 12.49 -1.13 11.46
C GLY A 61 12.05 -2.51 11.97
N ASP A 62 12.29 -2.73 13.24
CA ASP A 62 11.88 -3.93 13.96
C ASP A 62 10.55 -3.71 14.74
N LYS A 63 10.13 -4.72 15.48
CA LYS A 63 8.91 -4.70 16.30
C LYS A 63 8.92 -3.60 17.36
N GLU A 64 10.07 -3.38 18.00
CA GLU A 64 10.19 -2.34 19.04
C GLU A 64 10.18 -0.93 18.43
N ALA A 65 10.79 -0.74 17.26
CA ALA A 65 10.70 0.50 16.52
C ALA A 65 9.24 0.80 16.10
N LEU A 66 8.50 -0.22 15.65
CA LEU A 66 7.08 -0.05 15.33
C LEU A 66 6.25 0.36 16.55
N LYS A 67 6.47 -0.27 17.71
CA LYS A 67 5.80 0.12 18.96
C LYS A 67 6.08 1.57 19.34
N ARG A 68 7.35 1.99 19.25
CA ARG A 68 7.73 3.38 19.55
C ARG A 68 7.07 4.35 18.59
N LEU A 69 7.10 4.05 17.27
CA LEU A 69 6.43 4.89 16.27
C LEU A 69 4.94 5.02 16.57
N CYS A 70 4.24 3.91 16.84
CA CYS A 70 2.81 3.95 17.16
C CYS A 70 2.53 4.80 18.40
N SER A 71 3.31 4.61 19.48
CA SER A 71 3.15 5.41 20.70
C SER A 71 3.32 6.90 20.43
N LYS A 72 4.39 7.30 19.75
CA LYS A 72 4.65 8.70 19.41
C LYS A 72 3.62 9.29 18.44
N ALA A 73 3.20 8.52 17.44
CA ALA A 73 2.15 8.96 16.52
C ALA A 73 0.84 9.27 17.27
N HIS A 74 0.46 8.41 18.22
CA HIS A 74 -0.72 8.64 19.05
C HIS A 74 -0.59 9.90 19.93
N GLU A 75 0.60 10.20 20.47
CA GLU A 75 0.85 11.45 21.22
C GLU A 75 0.61 12.69 20.36
N HIS A 76 0.88 12.59 19.05
CA HIS A 76 0.58 13.64 18.06
C HIS A 76 -0.86 13.57 17.50
N GLY A 77 -1.67 12.60 17.94
CA GLY A 77 -3.03 12.40 17.41
C GLY A 77 -3.05 11.91 15.96
N LEU A 78 -2.07 11.10 15.58
CA LEU A 78 -1.96 10.43 14.29
C LEU A 78 -2.20 8.93 14.45
N ASP A 79 -3.01 8.36 13.59
CA ASP A 79 -3.13 6.90 13.46
C ASP A 79 -1.98 6.34 12.62
N VAL A 80 -1.61 5.08 12.89
CA VAL A 80 -0.63 4.32 12.10
C VAL A 80 -1.34 3.22 11.32
N ILE A 81 -1.16 3.22 10.00
CA ILE A 81 -1.69 2.23 9.07
C ILE A 81 -0.50 1.46 8.50
N VAL A 82 -0.52 0.14 8.63
CA VAL A 82 0.50 -0.73 8.04
C VAL A 82 -0.03 -1.36 6.76
N ASP A 83 0.79 -1.31 5.71
CA ASP A 83 0.53 -2.09 4.50
C ASP A 83 0.76 -3.58 4.80
N VAL A 84 -0.13 -4.46 4.33
CA VAL A 84 -0.03 -5.91 4.59
C VAL A 84 -0.17 -6.69 3.29
N VAL A 85 0.85 -7.48 2.97
CA VAL A 85 0.90 -8.32 1.77
C VAL A 85 0.50 -9.73 2.17
N LEU A 86 -0.74 -10.12 1.86
CA LEU A 86 -1.31 -11.40 2.29
C LEU A 86 -1.64 -12.33 1.12
N ASN A 87 -1.74 -11.80 -0.10
CA ASN A 87 -2.12 -12.59 -1.27
C ASN A 87 -0.99 -13.47 -1.81
N HIS A 88 0.29 -13.11 -1.56
CA HIS A 88 1.44 -13.75 -2.19
C HIS A 88 2.71 -13.62 -1.35
N THR A 89 3.78 -14.30 -1.79
CA THR A 89 5.12 -14.20 -1.21
C THR A 89 6.17 -13.89 -2.28
N ALA A 90 7.43 -13.73 -1.86
CA ALA A 90 8.57 -13.64 -2.76
C ALA A 90 8.70 -14.88 -3.64
N ASN A 91 9.06 -14.68 -4.91
CA ASN A 91 9.28 -15.73 -5.88
C ASN A 91 10.76 -16.13 -6.01
N ASN A 92 10.99 -17.25 -6.72
CA ASN A 92 12.32 -17.76 -7.01
C ASN A 92 13.02 -17.05 -8.20
N GLY A 93 12.42 -16.00 -8.74
CA GLY A 93 12.93 -15.23 -9.88
C GLY A 93 12.00 -15.27 -11.09
N ALA A 94 12.38 -14.56 -12.15
CA ALA A 94 11.55 -14.42 -13.34
C ALA A 94 11.34 -15.75 -14.10
N ASP A 95 12.28 -16.67 -14.02
CA ASP A 95 12.21 -17.99 -14.69
C ASP A 95 11.27 -18.96 -13.96
N ASP A 96 10.98 -18.72 -12.68
CA ASP A 96 10.08 -19.55 -11.87
C ASP A 96 9.20 -18.66 -10.94
N PRO A 97 8.35 -17.80 -11.52
CA PRO A 97 7.68 -16.73 -10.79
C PRO A 97 6.60 -17.23 -9.82
N PHE A 98 6.14 -18.47 -9.96
CA PHE A 98 5.07 -19.02 -9.11
C PHE A 98 5.59 -19.96 -8.03
N ARG A 99 6.90 -20.16 -7.96
CA ARG A 99 7.53 -20.95 -6.90
C ARG A 99 8.02 -20.01 -5.78
N PRO A 100 7.69 -20.31 -4.51
CA PRO A 100 8.18 -19.54 -3.38
C PRO A 100 9.71 -19.52 -3.33
N HIS A 101 10.29 -18.36 -3.03
CA HIS A 101 11.72 -18.20 -2.81
C HIS A 101 12.19 -19.11 -1.67
N GLU A 102 13.42 -19.58 -1.72
CA GLU A 102 13.99 -20.48 -0.70
C GLU A 102 14.04 -19.89 0.71
N SER A 103 14.10 -18.55 0.81
CA SER A 103 14.07 -17.82 2.08
C SER A 103 12.67 -17.62 2.65
N VAL A 104 11.60 -17.94 1.92
CA VAL A 104 10.24 -17.93 2.48
C VAL A 104 10.19 -18.94 3.63
N ASP A 105 9.52 -18.58 4.72
CA ASP A 105 9.42 -19.39 5.93
C ASP A 105 9.06 -20.85 5.60
N LYS A 106 9.80 -21.80 6.20
CA LYS A 106 9.62 -23.23 5.93
C LYS A 106 8.21 -23.71 6.21
N GLU A 107 7.55 -23.15 7.22
CA GLU A 107 6.17 -23.43 7.57
C GLU A 107 5.23 -23.16 6.38
N LEU A 108 5.43 -22.07 5.67
CA LEU A 108 4.65 -21.75 4.48
C LEU A 108 5.06 -22.62 3.28
N ARG A 109 6.38 -22.74 3.01
CA ARG A 109 6.88 -23.44 1.83
C ARG A 109 6.54 -24.93 1.79
N ASN A 110 6.54 -25.57 2.94
CA ASN A 110 6.38 -27.00 3.03
C ASN A 110 4.91 -27.45 2.96
N GLU A 111 3.97 -26.54 3.19
CA GLU A 111 2.55 -26.88 3.17
C GLU A 111 1.93 -26.57 1.81
N LYS A 112 1.74 -27.63 1.01
CA LYS A 112 1.24 -27.47 -0.36
C LYS A 112 -0.16 -26.91 -0.45
N SER A 113 -1.00 -27.12 0.55
CA SER A 113 -2.38 -26.64 0.59
C SER A 113 -2.50 -25.12 0.82
N PHE A 114 -1.39 -24.45 1.14
CA PHE A 114 -1.36 -23.00 1.31
C PHE A 114 -1.28 -22.23 -0.01
N TRP A 115 -0.99 -22.90 -1.12
CA TRP A 115 -0.68 -22.25 -2.38
C TRP A 115 -1.78 -22.40 -3.41
N LYS A 116 -2.05 -21.30 -4.11
CA LYS A 116 -2.83 -21.29 -5.35
C LYS A 116 -2.11 -22.15 -6.41
N ALA A 117 -2.84 -22.50 -7.48
CA ALA A 117 -2.23 -23.18 -8.62
C ALA A 117 -1.04 -22.37 -9.15
N GLN A 118 0.08 -23.08 -9.43
CA GLN A 118 1.34 -22.49 -9.88
C GLN A 118 1.28 -22.02 -11.34
N ARG A 119 0.38 -21.09 -11.61
CA ARG A 119 0.27 -20.38 -12.89
C ARG A 119 -0.23 -18.96 -12.69
N GLY A 120 0.01 -18.12 -13.70
CA GLY A 120 -0.48 -16.75 -13.73
C GLY A 120 -1.94 -16.62 -14.18
N VAL A 121 -2.49 -15.46 -13.93
CA VAL A 121 -3.75 -14.97 -14.51
C VAL A 121 -3.58 -14.91 -16.03
N LYS A 122 -4.51 -15.50 -16.77
CA LYS A 122 -4.54 -15.48 -18.24
C LYS A 122 -5.52 -14.44 -18.79
N ASN A 123 -6.61 -14.24 -18.08
CA ASN A 123 -7.64 -13.26 -18.42
C ASN A 123 -7.89 -12.34 -17.22
N TRP A 124 -7.43 -11.10 -17.31
CA TRP A 124 -7.60 -10.09 -16.25
C TRP A 124 -9.03 -9.57 -16.12
N ASP A 125 -9.86 -9.81 -17.14
CA ASP A 125 -11.29 -9.48 -17.13
C ASP A 125 -12.15 -10.61 -16.56
N ASP A 126 -11.54 -11.74 -16.20
CA ASP A 126 -12.23 -12.84 -15.54
C ASP A 126 -11.95 -12.83 -14.03
N ARG A 127 -12.99 -12.50 -13.26
CA ARG A 127 -12.91 -12.43 -11.80
C ARG A 127 -12.42 -13.74 -11.16
N PHE A 128 -12.83 -14.90 -11.69
CA PHE A 128 -12.34 -16.18 -11.21
C PHE A 128 -10.83 -16.35 -11.44
N GLU A 129 -10.35 -16.04 -12.65
CA GLU A 129 -8.91 -16.09 -12.95
C GLU A 129 -8.12 -15.18 -11.99
N VAL A 130 -8.58 -13.96 -11.78
CA VAL A 130 -7.90 -12.97 -10.94
C VAL A 130 -7.84 -13.38 -9.47
N THR A 131 -8.86 -14.05 -8.95
CA THR A 131 -8.90 -14.48 -7.55
C THR A 131 -8.24 -15.84 -7.31
N ALA A 132 -8.23 -16.72 -8.31
CA ALA A 132 -7.76 -18.11 -8.17
C ALA A 132 -6.27 -18.32 -8.52
N PHE A 133 -5.64 -17.38 -9.26
CA PHE A 133 -4.28 -17.59 -9.80
C PHE A 133 -3.31 -16.48 -9.37
N GLY A 134 -2.00 -16.72 -9.60
CA GLY A 134 -0.93 -15.84 -9.20
C GLY A 134 -0.78 -14.61 -10.11
N ILE A 135 -0.33 -13.51 -9.54
CA ILE A 135 -0.09 -12.23 -10.22
C ILE A 135 1.36 -12.04 -10.67
N GLY A 136 2.04 -13.12 -11.07
CA GLY A 136 3.50 -13.10 -11.31
C GLY A 136 4.32 -13.43 -10.07
N LEU A 137 3.65 -13.81 -8.99
CA LEU A 137 4.20 -14.20 -7.69
C LEU A 137 3.47 -15.43 -7.15
N PRO A 138 4.08 -16.20 -6.23
CA PRO A 138 3.45 -17.37 -5.62
C PRO A 138 2.23 -16.94 -4.79
N GLY A 139 1.04 -17.26 -5.30
CA GLY A 139 -0.22 -16.89 -4.65
C GLY A 139 -0.56 -17.79 -3.46
N LEU A 140 -1.10 -17.21 -2.41
CA LEU A 140 -1.57 -17.92 -1.21
C LEU A 140 -3.09 -18.15 -1.28
N ASP A 141 -3.53 -19.36 -0.95
CA ASP A 141 -4.95 -19.70 -0.89
C ASP A 141 -5.54 -19.35 0.48
N LEU A 142 -6.13 -18.17 0.57
CA LEU A 142 -6.74 -17.68 1.80
C LEU A 142 -8.07 -18.38 2.18
N ASN A 143 -8.46 -19.43 1.47
CA ASN A 143 -9.50 -20.36 1.94
C ASN A 143 -8.97 -21.35 2.98
N ASN A 144 -7.64 -21.58 3.00
CA ASN A 144 -7.04 -22.50 3.96
C ASN A 144 -7.08 -21.90 5.38
N LYS A 145 -7.64 -22.67 6.33
CA LYS A 145 -7.87 -22.20 7.70
C LYS A 145 -6.58 -22.09 8.50
N ASP A 146 -5.66 -23.01 8.31
CA ASP A 146 -4.38 -23.02 9.04
C ASP A 146 -3.51 -21.84 8.59
N LEU A 147 -3.51 -21.54 7.29
CA LEU A 147 -2.88 -20.32 6.76
C LEU A 147 -3.53 -19.04 7.32
N GLN A 148 -4.87 -19.03 7.43
CA GLN A 148 -5.55 -17.89 8.06
C GLN A 148 -5.13 -17.70 9.53
N GLU A 149 -4.93 -18.76 10.30
CA GLU A 149 -4.45 -18.67 11.69
C GLU A 149 -3.07 -18.04 11.79
N ILE A 150 -2.14 -18.42 10.91
CA ILE A 150 -0.82 -17.81 10.81
C ILE A 150 -0.94 -16.30 10.51
N ILE A 151 -1.76 -15.96 9.51
CA ILE A 151 -1.99 -14.55 9.14
C ILE A 151 -2.62 -13.76 10.30
N PHE A 152 -3.66 -14.29 10.95
CA PHE A 152 -4.31 -13.60 12.08
C PHE A 152 -3.38 -13.44 13.28
N SER A 153 -2.43 -14.36 13.51
CA SER A 153 -1.37 -14.19 14.51
C SER A 153 -0.51 -12.96 14.20
N TYR A 154 -0.10 -12.80 12.95
CA TYR A 154 0.64 -11.62 12.49
C TYR A 154 -0.18 -10.31 12.65
N LEU A 155 -1.45 -10.32 12.22
CA LEU A 155 -2.32 -9.14 12.39
C LEU A 155 -2.52 -8.77 13.88
N LYS A 156 -2.55 -9.76 14.76
CA LYS A 156 -2.62 -9.56 16.20
C LYS A 156 -1.33 -8.92 16.72
N GLU A 157 -0.16 -9.36 16.25
CA GLU A 157 1.11 -8.74 16.63
C GLU A 157 1.19 -7.27 16.19
N LEU A 158 0.70 -6.93 15.00
CA LEU A 158 0.60 -5.54 14.55
C LEU A 158 -0.29 -4.71 15.49
N LYS A 159 -1.44 -5.25 15.89
CA LYS A 159 -2.32 -4.61 16.88
C LYS A 159 -1.64 -4.40 18.21
N GLU A 160 -0.90 -5.38 18.70
CA GLU A 160 -0.14 -5.31 19.96
C GLU A 160 0.98 -4.25 19.92
N CYS A 161 1.48 -3.91 18.71
CA CYS A 161 2.39 -2.79 18.51
C CYS A 161 1.70 -1.42 18.53
N GLY A 162 0.37 -1.36 18.53
CA GLY A 162 -0.39 -0.11 18.52
C GLY A 162 -0.92 0.32 17.16
N VAL A 163 -0.81 -0.52 16.12
CA VAL A 163 -1.33 -0.23 14.78
C VAL A 163 -2.84 -0.02 14.81
N ASN A 164 -3.31 1.05 14.17
CA ASN A 164 -4.73 1.45 14.14
C ASN A 164 -5.44 0.94 12.87
N GLY A 165 -4.72 0.85 11.77
CA GLY A 165 -5.29 0.49 10.49
C GLY A 165 -4.42 -0.42 9.63
N LEU A 166 -5.05 -1.09 8.66
CA LEU A 166 -4.37 -1.98 7.71
C LEU A 166 -4.75 -1.62 6.28
N ARG A 167 -3.76 -1.53 5.40
CA ARG A 167 -3.99 -1.52 3.95
C ARG A 167 -3.70 -2.93 3.43
N PHE A 168 -4.68 -3.55 2.81
CA PHE A 168 -4.54 -4.87 2.22
C PHE A 168 -4.08 -4.74 0.77
N ASP A 169 -2.82 -5.09 0.54
CA ASP A 169 -2.22 -5.16 -0.79
C ASP A 169 -2.93 -6.17 -1.67
N ALA A 170 -3.08 -5.86 -2.96
CA ALA A 170 -3.66 -6.75 -3.96
C ALA A 170 -4.97 -7.43 -3.50
N ALA A 171 -5.82 -6.72 -2.76
CA ALA A 171 -7.00 -7.29 -2.10
C ALA A 171 -7.98 -7.93 -3.08
N LYS A 172 -8.08 -7.42 -4.32
CA LYS A 172 -8.93 -8.03 -5.35
C LYS A 172 -8.54 -9.46 -5.72
N HIS A 173 -7.28 -9.83 -5.48
CA HIS A 173 -6.76 -11.17 -5.79
C HIS A 173 -7.05 -12.19 -4.68
N ILE A 174 -7.47 -11.73 -3.50
CA ILE A 174 -7.81 -12.62 -2.37
C ILE A 174 -9.19 -13.25 -2.57
N GLY A 175 -10.13 -12.50 -3.14
CA GLY A 175 -11.51 -12.94 -3.30
C GLY A 175 -12.41 -12.54 -2.12
N LEU A 176 -13.72 -12.68 -2.32
CA LEU A 176 -14.81 -12.29 -1.43
C LEU A 176 -15.78 -13.48 -1.20
N PRO A 177 -16.76 -13.37 -0.31
CA PRO A 177 -17.74 -14.44 -0.10
C PRO A 177 -18.47 -14.90 -1.36
N SER A 178 -18.72 -14.02 -2.34
CA SER A 178 -19.27 -14.41 -3.64
C SER A 178 -18.32 -15.26 -4.48
N ASP A 179 -17.00 -15.19 -4.21
CA ASP A 179 -15.97 -16.04 -4.80
C ASP A 179 -15.70 -17.29 -3.95
N GLY A 180 -16.48 -17.51 -2.89
CA GLY A 180 -16.30 -18.60 -1.93
C GLY A 180 -15.24 -18.35 -0.85
N VAL A 181 -14.72 -17.13 -0.72
CA VAL A 181 -13.63 -16.78 0.21
C VAL A 181 -14.14 -15.95 1.39
N ASP A 182 -14.12 -16.50 2.60
CA ASP A 182 -14.65 -15.83 3.80
C ASP A 182 -13.61 -14.95 4.55
N PHE A 183 -12.41 -14.84 4.02
CA PHE A 183 -11.30 -14.18 4.70
C PHE A 183 -11.62 -12.74 5.14
N PHE A 184 -12.10 -11.87 4.25
CA PHE A 184 -12.43 -10.48 4.61
C PHE A 184 -13.61 -10.36 5.57
N LYS A 185 -14.52 -11.34 5.62
CA LYS A 185 -15.55 -11.42 6.65
C LYS A 185 -14.94 -11.63 8.04
N LYS A 186 -13.92 -12.48 8.14
CA LYS A 186 -13.18 -12.71 9.39
C LYS A 186 -12.31 -11.51 9.75
N VAL A 187 -11.64 -10.89 8.77
CA VAL A 187 -10.88 -9.64 8.96
C VAL A 187 -11.78 -8.55 9.54
N ARG A 188 -12.98 -8.34 9.01
CA ARG A 188 -13.94 -7.36 9.56
C ARG A 188 -14.25 -7.64 11.04
N LYS A 189 -14.50 -8.90 11.38
CA LYS A 189 -14.75 -9.29 12.77
C LYS A 189 -13.54 -9.01 13.66
N PHE A 190 -12.35 -9.39 13.21
CA PHE A 190 -11.10 -9.12 13.91
C PHE A 190 -10.90 -7.62 14.16
N MET A 191 -11.04 -6.80 13.12
CA MET A 191 -10.86 -5.35 13.21
C MET A 191 -11.88 -4.71 14.15
N PHE A 192 -13.14 -5.12 14.09
CA PHE A 192 -14.19 -4.63 15.00
C PHE A 192 -13.85 -4.93 16.47
N LEU A 193 -13.45 -6.17 16.78
CA LEU A 193 -13.10 -6.59 18.14
C LEU A 193 -11.84 -5.90 18.69
N ASN A 194 -10.95 -5.43 17.81
CA ASN A 194 -9.69 -4.79 18.18
C ASN A 194 -9.70 -3.26 17.99
N ASN A 195 -10.85 -2.66 17.69
CA ASN A 195 -10.99 -1.23 17.39
C ASN A 195 -9.98 -0.78 16.32
N MET A 196 -9.93 -1.52 15.21
CA MET A 196 -9.11 -1.23 14.04
C MET A 196 -9.98 -0.92 12.83
N TYR A 197 -9.39 -0.32 11.82
CA TYR A 197 -10.01 -0.12 10.51
C TYR A 197 -9.08 -0.58 9.38
N GLY A 198 -9.58 -0.58 8.14
CA GLY A 198 -8.74 -0.93 7.01
C GLY A 198 -9.41 -0.70 5.68
N TYR A 199 -8.59 -0.78 4.65
CA TYR A 199 -9.00 -0.69 3.26
C TYR A 199 -8.26 -1.69 2.39
N GLY A 200 -9.00 -2.26 1.45
CA GLY A 200 -8.46 -3.20 0.48
C GLY A 200 -8.22 -2.51 -0.86
N GLU A 201 -7.05 -2.75 -1.44
CA GLU A 201 -6.73 -2.25 -2.77
C GLU A 201 -7.50 -3.00 -3.85
N VAL A 202 -8.33 -2.26 -4.60
CA VAL A 202 -9.11 -2.78 -5.72
C VAL A 202 -8.96 -1.86 -6.92
N LEU A 203 -8.00 -2.17 -7.78
CA LEU A 203 -7.73 -1.46 -9.02
C LEU A 203 -8.48 -2.14 -10.18
N GLY A 204 -8.97 -1.35 -11.13
CA GLY A 204 -9.72 -1.81 -12.30
C GLY A 204 -11.01 -1.01 -12.51
N GLY A 205 -11.42 -0.81 -13.77
CA GLY A 205 -12.49 0.10 -14.15
C GLY A 205 -13.80 -0.54 -14.60
N ASP A 206 -13.79 -1.81 -14.99
CA ASP A 206 -14.96 -2.45 -15.58
C ASP A 206 -16.06 -2.80 -14.57
N LYS A 207 -17.19 -3.33 -15.08
CA LYS A 207 -18.37 -3.63 -14.29
C LYS A 207 -18.11 -4.63 -13.18
N GLN A 208 -17.34 -5.69 -13.43
CA GLN A 208 -17.09 -6.74 -12.43
C GLN A 208 -16.30 -6.22 -11.24
N TRP A 209 -15.36 -5.28 -11.47
CA TRP A 209 -14.58 -4.66 -10.39
C TRP A 209 -15.40 -3.65 -9.61
N ARG A 210 -16.40 -3.02 -10.23
CA ARG A 210 -17.39 -2.23 -9.50
C ARG A 210 -18.19 -3.10 -8.53
N GLU A 211 -18.72 -4.21 -9.00
CA GLU A 211 -19.46 -5.18 -8.16
C GLU A 211 -18.56 -5.72 -7.02
N PHE A 212 -17.30 -6.02 -7.32
CA PHE A 212 -16.33 -6.44 -6.32
C PHE A 212 -16.10 -5.35 -5.26
N ARG A 213 -15.94 -4.09 -5.66
CA ARG A 213 -15.77 -2.97 -4.74
C ARG A 213 -16.99 -2.76 -3.84
N ASP A 214 -18.17 -2.83 -4.40
CA ASP A 214 -19.44 -2.68 -3.65
C ASP A 214 -19.61 -3.82 -2.63
N GLU A 215 -19.21 -5.03 -2.97
CA GLU A 215 -19.18 -6.15 -2.02
C GLU A 215 -18.09 -5.96 -0.94
N MET A 216 -16.87 -5.61 -1.34
CA MET A 216 -15.75 -5.32 -0.40
C MET A 216 -16.13 -4.23 0.59
N ALA A 217 -16.87 -3.21 0.17
CA ALA A 217 -17.32 -2.11 1.02
C ALA A 217 -18.19 -2.55 2.20
N LYS A 218 -18.76 -3.75 2.16
CA LYS A 218 -19.49 -4.35 3.28
C LYS A 218 -18.56 -4.80 4.41
N PHE A 219 -17.29 -5.01 4.11
CA PHE A 219 -16.29 -5.51 5.05
C PHE A 219 -15.27 -4.44 5.45
N LEU A 220 -14.68 -3.76 4.47
CA LEU A 220 -13.61 -2.77 4.62
C LEU A 220 -13.94 -1.51 3.82
N MET A 221 -13.13 -0.46 3.97
CA MET A 221 -13.06 0.59 2.97
C MET A 221 -12.36 0.04 1.71
N VAL A 222 -12.59 0.69 0.58
CA VAL A 222 -12.01 0.31 -0.70
C VAL A 222 -11.01 1.36 -1.12
N LEU A 223 -9.76 0.96 -1.36
CA LEU A 223 -8.73 1.81 -1.94
C LEU A 223 -8.81 1.73 -3.46
N SER A 224 -9.09 2.86 -4.09
CA SER A 224 -9.18 2.98 -5.55
C SER A 224 -8.85 4.40 -6.02
N PRO A 225 -8.45 4.59 -7.29
CA PRO A 225 -8.20 5.92 -7.84
C PRO A 225 -9.40 6.84 -7.71
N HIS A 226 -9.15 8.16 -7.72
CA HIS A 226 -10.21 9.16 -7.79
C HIS A 226 -11.07 8.96 -9.04
N GLY A 227 -12.33 9.39 -8.97
CA GLY A 227 -13.30 9.12 -10.05
C GLY A 227 -13.94 7.73 -10.00
N THR A 228 -13.43 6.83 -9.16
CA THR A 228 -14.07 5.53 -8.92
C THR A 228 -15.46 5.72 -8.34
N THR A 229 -16.44 5.03 -8.93
CA THR A 229 -17.81 4.98 -8.41
C THR A 229 -17.97 3.83 -7.43
N LEU A 230 -18.66 4.08 -6.33
CA LEU A 230 -18.98 3.11 -5.29
C LEU A 230 -20.38 3.40 -4.76
N GLU A 231 -21.20 2.39 -4.51
CA GLU A 231 -22.55 2.55 -3.93
C GLU A 231 -22.48 3.35 -2.62
N HIS A 232 -21.49 3.05 -1.78
CA HIS A 232 -21.25 3.74 -0.52
C HIS A 232 -19.97 4.59 -0.61
N ILE A 233 -20.02 5.75 -1.22
CA ILE A 233 -18.86 6.64 -1.44
C ILE A 233 -18.07 6.96 -0.16
N ASN A 234 -18.70 6.95 1.01
CA ASN A 234 -18.02 7.12 2.29
C ASN A 234 -17.04 5.98 2.64
N LYS A 235 -17.16 4.85 1.95
CA LYS A 235 -16.25 3.70 2.06
C LYS A 235 -15.08 3.78 1.09
N LEU A 236 -15.05 4.77 0.19
CA LEU A 236 -13.93 4.99 -0.70
C LEU A 236 -12.79 5.67 0.06
N MET A 237 -11.60 5.06 0.02
CA MET A 237 -10.31 5.66 0.26
C MET A 237 -9.70 5.94 -1.11
N THR A 238 -9.43 7.19 -1.44
CA THR A 238 -9.03 7.54 -2.80
C THR A 238 -7.70 8.27 -2.87
N PHE A 239 -7.06 8.15 -4.01
CA PHE A 239 -5.81 8.82 -4.35
C PHE A 239 -5.87 9.34 -5.78
N TYR A 240 -5.00 10.28 -6.12
CA TYR A 240 -4.70 10.66 -7.49
C TYR A 240 -3.46 9.92 -7.98
N GLU A 241 -2.42 9.90 -7.15
CA GLU A 241 -1.16 9.19 -7.37
C GLU A 241 -0.93 8.16 -6.27
N SER A 242 -0.40 7.02 -6.66
CA SER A 242 0.15 5.98 -5.77
C SER A 242 1.58 5.65 -6.19
N HIS A 243 2.27 4.83 -5.40
CA HIS A 243 3.57 4.29 -5.79
C HIS A 243 3.51 3.52 -7.12
N ASP A 244 2.42 2.81 -7.41
CA ASP A 244 2.24 2.10 -8.68
C ASP A 244 2.11 3.03 -9.87
N THR A 245 1.39 4.14 -9.73
CA THR A 245 1.24 5.09 -10.83
C THR A 245 2.48 5.96 -11.03
N TYR A 246 3.32 6.09 -10.02
CA TYR A 246 4.54 6.88 -10.11
C TYR A 246 5.79 6.05 -10.41
N LEU A 247 6.00 4.92 -9.73
CA LEU A 247 7.23 4.12 -9.82
C LEU A 247 7.16 3.02 -10.88
N ASN A 248 5.97 2.49 -11.17
CA ASN A 248 5.79 1.46 -12.18
C ASN A 248 5.69 2.09 -13.58
N ILE A 249 6.83 2.20 -14.26
CA ILE A 249 7.00 2.90 -15.55
C ILE A 249 7.10 1.96 -16.76
N GLY A 250 6.77 0.71 -16.60
CA GLY A 250 6.78 -0.20 -17.74
C GLY A 250 5.81 0.27 -18.85
N ASP A 251 6.11 -0.07 -20.10
CA ASP A 251 5.29 0.26 -21.28
C ASP A 251 3.83 -0.19 -21.15
N SER A 252 3.56 -1.06 -20.19
CA SER A 252 2.22 -1.56 -19.87
C SER A 252 1.39 -0.65 -18.94
N ASN A 253 1.96 0.43 -18.40
CA ASN A 253 1.22 1.34 -17.53
C ASN A 253 0.98 2.71 -18.19
N PRO A 254 -0.09 2.87 -18.99
CA PRO A 254 -0.40 4.14 -19.64
C PRO A 254 -0.85 5.25 -18.67
N ASN A 255 -1.06 4.90 -17.40
CA ASN A 255 -1.64 5.80 -16.40
C ASN A 255 -0.58 6.32 -15.40
N HIS A 256 0.70 6.40 -15.83
CA HIS A 256 1.74 6.95 -14.96
C HIS A 256 1.52 8.46 -14.73
N THR A 257 1.89 8.90 -13.53
CA THR A 257 1.73 10.30 -13.08
C THR A 257 3.03 11.09 -13.11
N ARG A 258 4.09 10.55 -13.70
CA ARG A 258 5.45 11.14 -13.72
C ARG A 258 5.57 12.51 -14.35
N ASP A 259 4.70 12.80 -15.33
CA ASP A 259 4.70 14.08 -16.04
C ASP A 259 4.16 15.23 -15.17
N LEU A 260 3.60 14.91 -14.00
CA LEU A 260 3.12 15.92 -13.06
C LEU A 260 4.25 16.41 -12.18
N THR A 261 4.29 17.72 -11.97
CA THR A 261 5.18 18.32 -10.97
C THR A 261 4.64 18.10 -9.56
N ASP A 262 5.48 18.27 -8.54
CA ASP A 262 5.03 18.23 -7.14
C ASP A 262 3.98 19.32 -6.86
N HIS A 263 4.11 20.47 -7.49
CA HIS A 263 3.13 21.55 -7.42
C HIS A 263 1.77 21.13 -8.00
N ASP A 264 1.75 20.42 -9.13
CA ASP A 264 0.51 19.89 -9.70
C ASP A 264 -0.18 18.94 -8.73
N LEU A 265 0.60 18.04 -8.10
CA LEU A 265 0.08 17.09 -7.12
C LEU A 265 -0.49 17.75 -5.87
N ILE A 266 0.20 18.74 -5.32
CA ILE A 266 -0.29 19.49 -4.17
C ILE A 266 -1.61 20.16 -4.50
N TYR A 267 -1.70 20.79 -5.68
CA TYR A 267 -2.95 21.41 -6.14
C TYR A 267 -4.07 20.38 -6.28
N ILE A 268 -3.81 19.27 -6.96
CA ILE A 268 -4.78 18.19 -7.16
C ILE A 268 -5.23 17.62 -5.81
N TYR A 269 -4.28 17.34 -4.91
CA TYR A 269 -4.59 16.81 -3.60
C TYR A 269 -5.44 17.77 -2.76
N SER A 270 -5.18 19.07 -2.83
CA SER A 270 -6.01 20.08 -2.16
C SER A 270 -7.47 20.01 -2.61
N LYS A 271 -7.72 19.73 -3.88
CA LYS A 271 -9.08 19.53 -4.42
C LYS A 271 -9.68 18.20 -3.94
N LEU A 272 -8.92 17.10 -3.99
CA LEU A 272 -9.38 15.80 -3.52
C LEU A 272 -9.81 15.83 -2.06
N ARG A 273 -9.04 16.51 -1.19
CA ARG A 273 -9.37 16.65 0.23
C ARG A 273 -10.72 17.34 0.48
N ASN A 274 -11.16 18.19 -0.45
CA ASN A 274 -12.45 18.87 -0.37
C ASN A 274 -13.59 18.04 -0.98
N MET A 275 -13.29 17.17 -1.95
CA MET A 275 -14.29 16.36 -2.66
C MET A 275 -14.59 15.04 -1.96
N TYR A 276 -13.58 14.42 -1.34
CA TYR A 276 -13.69 13.09 -0.76
C TYR A 276 -13.44 13.08 0.74
N LYS A 277 -14.20 12.25 1.45
CA LYS A 277 -14.08 12.08 2.90
C LYS A 277 -12.73 11.45 3.30
N ASN A 278 -12.25 10.50 2.50
CA ASN A 278 -11.03 9.76 2.78
C ASN A 278 -10.08 9.86 1.58
N THR A 279 -8.86 10.36 1.81
CA THR A 279 -7.86 10.58 0.76
C THR A 279 -6.48 10.15 1.22
N ILE A 280 -5.66 9.66 0.27
CA ILE A 280 -4.25 9.36 0.49
C ILE A 280 -3.41 10.25 -0.40
N LEU A 281 -2.37 10.85 0.19
CA LEU A 281 -1.29 11.50 -0.51
C LEU A 281 -0.07 10.59 -0.47
N TYR A 282 0.45 10.24 -1.63
CA TYR A 282 1.71 9.51 -1.76
C TYR A 282 2.89 10.51 -1.74
N THR A 283 3.90 10.22 -0.93
CA THR A 283 5.14 11.01 -0.89
C THR A 283 6.11 10.49 -1.94
N ARG A 284 6.40 11.28 -2.94
CA ARG A 284 7.37 10.92 -3.98
C ARG A 284 8.79 10.88 -3.42
N PRO A 285 9.62 9.89 -3.83
CA PRO A 285 11.05 9.95 -3.62
C PRO A 285 11.70 11.15 -4.33
N LEU A 286 12.88 11.57 -3.88
CA LEU A 286 13.55 12.78 -4.37
C LEU A 286 14.52 12.58 -5.54
N ASP A 287 14.65 11.41 -6.14
CA ASP A 287 15.62 11.15 -7.22
C ASP A 287 14.99 11.24 -8.60
N GLU A 288 15.38 12.23 -9.42
CA GLU A 288 14.88 12.38 -10.80
C GLU A 288 15.62 11.48 -11.80
N ASN A 289 16.83 11.01 -11.47
CA ASN A 289 17.65 10.18 -12.37
C ASN A 289 17.48 8.69 -12.11
N ASN A 290 16.98 8.32 -10.95
CA ASN A 290 16.69 6.94 -10.58
C ASN A 290 15.18 6.70 -10.70
N PRO A 291 14.72 5.73 -11.52
CA PRO A 291 13.30 5.44 -11.63
C PRO A 291 12.64 5.02 -10.32
N TYR A 292 13.43 4.70 -9.29
CA TYR A 292 12.97 4.26 -7.97
C TYR A 292 13.08 5.33 -6.89
N CYS A 293 13.85 6.37 -7.12
CA CYS A 293 14.02 7.50 -6.22
C CYS A 293 14.11 8.77 -7.03
N ARG A 294 13.47 9.83 -6.58
CA ARG A 294 13.52 11.14 -7.21
C ARG A 294 14.44 12.04 -6.40
N ASN A 295 15.69 12.19 -6.85
CA ASN A 295 16.69 13.00 -6.18
C ASN A 295 17.50 13.83 -7.18
N LYS A 296 17.37 15.14 -7.11
CA LYS A 296 18.10 16.06 -7.98
C LYS A 296 19.60 16.00 -7.82
N ASP A 297 20.06 15.55 -6.66
CA ASP A 297 21.47 15.46 -6.30
C ASP A 297 22.06 14.07 -6.62
N GLY A 298 21.30 13.18 -7.26
CA GLY A 298 21.74 11.85 -7.67
C GLY A 298 21.93 10.85 -6.52
N LEU A 299 21.31 11.10 -5.36
CA LEU A 299 21.38 10.19 -4.21
C LEU A 299 20.59 8.91 -4.45
N THR A 300 21.09 7.80 -3.93
CA THR A 300 20.37 6.51 -3.91
C THR A 300 19.21 6.54 -2.91
N CYS A 301 18.29 5.57 -3.01
CA CYS A 301 17.21 5.44 -2.02
C CYS A 301 17.73 5.36 -0.58
N ASP A 302 18.88 4.71 -0.35
CA ASP A 302 19.51 4.63 0.97
C ASP A 302 20.07 5.97 1.45
N GLU A 303 20.52 6.80 0.54
CA GLU A 303 21.04 8.12 0.84
C GLU A 303 19.93 9.13 1.07
N VAL A 304 18.79 8.99 0.40
CA VAL A 304 17.59 9.80 0.66
C VAL A 304 17.12 9.63 2.12
N TYR A 305 17.25 8.45 2.69
CA TYR A 305 16.95 8.23 4.11
C TYR A 305 17.93 8.89 5.10
N LYS A 306 19.03 9.41 4.60
CA LYS A 306 20.02 10.15 5.40
C LYS A 306 19.90 11.67 5.27
N LEU A 307 19.07 12.14 4.32
CA LEU A 307 18.79 13.57 4.19
C LEU A 307 18.12 14.10 5.46
N ASP A 308 18.40 15.36 5.78
CA ASP A 308 17.61 16.06 6.80
C ASP A 308 16.17 16.13 6.32
N GLU A 309 15.30 15.50 7.07
CA GLU A 309 13.91 15.25 6.76
C GLU A 309 13.09 16.52 6.72
N ASN A 310 13.47 17.54 7.49
CA ASN A 310 12.91 18.87 7.38
C ASN A 310 13.12 19.45 5.97
N GLU A 311 14.26 19.17 5.35
CA GLU A 311 14.54 19.59 4.00
C GLU A 311 13.65 18.88 2.97
N TYR A 312 13.37 17.58 3.16
CA TYR A 312 12.46 16.83 2.29
C TYR A 312 11.02 17.34 2.36
N PHE A 313 10.45 17.46 3.56
CA PHE A 313 9.10 17.96 3.77
C PHE A 313 8.97 19.42 3.35
N ASN A 314 9.94 20.25 3.68
CA ASN A 314 9.93 21.66 3.31
C ASN A 314 9.98 21.83 1.78
N ARG A 315 10.78 21.03 1.06
CA ARG A 315 10.85 21.11 -0.40
C ARG A 315 9.59 20.64 -1.11
N VAL A 316 8.87 19.68 -0.54
CA VAL A 316 7.73 19.04 -1.24
C VAL A 316 6.38 19.50 -0.71
N TYR A 317 6.25 19.83 0.57
CA TYR A 317 4.94 20.04 1.20
C TYR A 317 4.80 21.27 2.09
N LEU A 318 5.88 21.81 2.67
CA LEU A 318 5.80 22.91 3.65
C LEU A 318 6.08 24.29 3.02
N ASP A 319 7.01 24.38 2.08
CA ASP A 319 7.29 25.59 1.32
C ASP A 319 6.40 25.73 0.09
N SER A 320 5.35 24.94 0.01
CA SER A 320 4.35 25.13 -1.00
C SER A 320 3.85 26.57 -0.93
N PRO A 321 4.13 27.40 -1.94
CA PRO A 321 3.54 28.74 -1.99
C PRO A 321 2.01 28.58 -1.88
N ASP A 322 1.37 29.54 -1.29
CA ASP A 322 -0.07 29.51 -1.09
C ASP A 322 -0.75 28.83 -2.31
N VAL A 323 -1.45 27.73 -2.07
CA VAL A 323 -2.05 26.87 -3.11
C VAL A 323 -2.92 27.68 -4.10
N LYS A 324 -3.28 28.90 -3.75
CA LYS A 324 -3.98 29.87 -4.59
C LYS A 324 -3.12 30.40 -5.76
N GLU A 325 -1.81 30.38 -5.64
CA GLU A 325 -0.88 30.92 -6.67
C GLU A 325 -0.30 29.83 -7.57
N ILE A 326 -0.51 28.56 -7.26
CA ILE A 326 -0.07 27.45 -8.11
C ILE A 326 -0.85 27.52 -9.43
N ASN A 327 -0.15 27.71 -10.53
CA ASN A 327 -0.73 27.65 -11.85
C ASN A 327 -1.52 26.35 -12.03
N LYS A 328 -2.76 26.45 -12.56
CA LYS A 328 -3.58 25.27 -12.84
C LYS A 328 -2.76 24.28 -13.66
N PRO A 329 -2.77 22.99 -13.31
CA PRO A 329 -2.07 21.97 -14.07
C PRO A 329 -2.48 22.08 -15.55
N LYS A 330 -1.51 22.09 -16.45
CA LYS A 330 -1.70 22.26 -17.89
C LYS A 330 -2.61 21.20 -18.49
N LYS A 331 -2.75 20.05 -17.81
CA LYS A 331 -3.62 18.95 -18.20
C LYS A 331 -3.96 18.13 -16.94
N LEU A 332 -5.22 18.15 -16.52
CA LEU A 332 -5.77 17.12 -15.65
C LEU A 332 -5.94 15.87 -16.52
N ILE A 333 -4.90 15.06 -16.58
CA ILE A 333 -5.03 13.72 -17.16
C ILE A 333 -5.73 12.91 -16.05
N TYR A 334 -7.03 12.76 -16.21
CA TYR A 334 -7.70 11.69 -15.47
C TYR A 334 -7.14 10.38 -16.03
N PRO A 335 -6.43 9.57 -15.25
CA PRO A 335 -6.18 8.22 -15.70
C PRO A 335 -7.55 7.61 -15.95
N GLY A 336 -7.88 7.46 -17.22
CA GLY A 336 -9.09 6.75 -17.61
C GLY A 336 -8.89 5.30 -17.28
N TRP A 337 -9.29 4.89 -16.10
CA TRP A 337 -9.51 3.51 -15.77
C TRP A 337 -10.83 3.09 -16.45
N HIS A 338 -10.71 2.77 -17.73
CA HIS A 338 -11.78 2.14 -18.51
C HIS A 338 -11.91 0.68 -18.13
#